data_770df939b867c01b2e1a017b3cbb1276
#
_entry.id   770df939b867c01b2e1a017b3cbb1276
#
_cell.length_a   1.000
_cell.length_b   1.000
_cell.length_c   1.000
_cell.angle_alpha   90.00
_cell.angle_beta   90.00
_cell.angle_gamma   90.00
#
_symmetry.space_group_name_H-M   'P 1'
#
loop_
_entity.id
_entity.type
_entity.pdbx_description
1 polymer ?
#
loop_
_entity_poly.entity_id
_entity_poly.type
_entity_poly.pdbx_seq_one_letter_code
_entity_poly.pdbx_strand_id
1 'polypeptide(L)'
;MSLSELVEPASRYAEEGYPVALNVASGWQRHHHHFSTQQGEEFKPYFDEFTIDGRAPRAGEVFRNPYMANTLREIGATKAESFYRGALAEKIVAFAQRTNGYFSAEDFGEYYPEWVEPISVNYRGYDVCELPPNGHGITVLMALNLLKGFDLGGYRDCIDVYHKQLEAIKLAFSDAGAYVTDPRDMRVKVEELLSDAYA
;
A
#
# COMPACT_ATOMS: atom_id res chain seq x y z
N MET A 1 -15.78 5.16 19.31
CA MET A 1 -15.95 3.96 18.45
C MET A 1 -14.81 3.01 18.74
N SER A 2 -15.09 1.76 19.06
CA SER A 2 -14.06 0.74 19.28
C SER A 2 -13.52 0.20 17.97
N LEU A 3 -12.34 -0.47 18.00
CA LEU A 3 -11.79 -1.10 16.80
C LEU A 3 -12.73 -2.22 16.29
N SER A 4 -13.37 -2.94 17.20
CA SER A 4 -14.38 -3.96 16.83
C SER A 4 -15.55 -3.35 16.02
N GLU A 5 -16.06 -2.18 16.43
CA GLU A 5 -17.11 -1.48 15.68
C GLU A 5 -16.62 -0.99 14.32
N LEU A 6 -15.34 -0.60 14.20
CA LEU A 6 -14.75 -0.14 12.95
C LEU A 6 -14.57 -1.26 11.93
N VAL A 7 -14.17 -2.46 12.36
CA VAL A 7 -13.93 -3.60 11.45
C VAL A 7 -15.19 -4.42 11.14
N GLU A 8 -16.27 -4.23 11.89
CA GLU A 8 -17.50 -5.03 11.75
C GLU A 8 -18.12 -4.98 10.34
N PRO A 9 -18.24 -3.81 9.67
CA PRO A 9 -18.76 -3.77 8.30
C PRO A 9 -17.93 -4.62 7.32
N ALA A 10 -16.59 -4.55 7.41
CA ALA A 10 -15.70 -5.35 6.57
C ALA A 10 -15.80 -6.85 6.91
N SER A 11 -15.92 -7.19 8.20
CA SER A 11 -16.09 -8.57 8.66
C SER A 11 -17.39 -9.19 8.12
N ARG A 12 -18.48 -8.40 8.11
CA ARG A 12 -19.75 -8.83 7.54
C ARG A 12 -19.67 -9.05 6.03
N TYR A 13 -19.07 -8.13 5.28
CA TYR A 13 -18.85 -8.32 3.85
C TYR A 13 -18.02 -9.57 3.56
N ALA A 14 -16.98 -9.83 4.34
CA ALA A 14 -16.18 -11.03 4.19
C ALA A 14 -16.98 -12.31 4.47
N GLU A 15 -17.84 -12.32 5.47
CA GLU A 15 -18.64 -13.49 5.87
C GLU A 15 -19.88 -13.71 5.01
N GLU A 16 -20.72 -12.66 4.86
CA GLU A 16 -21.97 -12.73 4.09
C GLU A 16 -21.72 -12.76 2.59
N GLY A 17 -20.60 -12.18 2.16
CA GLY A 17 -20.19 -12.07 0.77
C GLY A 17 -20.59 -10.75 0.13
N TYR A 18 -19.93 -10.46 -0.98
CA TYR A 18 -20.19 -9.28 -1.80
C TYR A 18 -20.09 -9.61 -3.30
N PRO A 19 -20.86 -8.94 -4.15
CA PRO A 19 -20.77 -9.15 -5.60
C PRO A 19 -19.45 -8.59 -6.13
N VAL A 20 -18.71 -9.39 -6.87
CA VAL A 20 -17.41 -8.99 -7.43
C VAL A 20 -17.60 -8.02 -8.59
N ALA A 21 -16.99 -6.84 -8.53
CA ALA A 21 -17.04 -5.86 -9.58
C ALA A 21 -16.29 -6.31 -10.85
N LEU A 22 -16.69 -5.79 -12.02
CA LEU A 22 -16.16 -6.20 -13.32
C LEU A 22 -14.63 -6.05 -13.43
N ASN A 23 -14.10 -4.90 -13.05
CA ASN A 23 -12.66 -4.62 -13.10
C ASN A 23 -11.88 -5.46 -12.08
N VAL A 24 -12.45 -5.70 -10.89
CA VAL A 24 -11.88 -6.59 -9.86
C VAL A 24 -11.82 -8.02 -10.36
N ALA A 25 -12.91 -8.54 -10.96
CA ALA A 25 -12.92 -9.88 -11.55
C ALA A 25 -11.86 -10.05 -12.64
N SER A 26 -11.68 -9.06 -13.50
CA SER A 26 -10.63 -9.07 -14.52
C SER A 26 -9.22 -9.10 -13.92
N GLY A 27 -8.98 -8.30 -12.87
CA GLY A 27 -7.72 -8.34 -12.12
C GLY A 27 -7.48 -9.70 -11.48
N TRP A 28 -8.51 -10.25 -10.85
CA TRP A 28 -8.44 -11.55 -10.17
C TRP A 28 -8.12 -12.69 -11.12
N GLN A 29 -8.70 -12.69 -12.33
CA GLN A 29 -8.38 -13.68 -13.36
C GLN A 29 -6.91 -13.63 -13.78
N ARG A 30 -6.32 -12.43 -13.93
CA ARG A 30 -4.89 -12.29 -14.25
C ARG A 30 -4.01 -12.83 -13.11
N HIS A 31 -4.33 -12.50 -11.87
CA HIS A 31 -3.60 -13.00 -10.70
C HIS A 31 -3.77 -14.52 -10.55
N HIS A 32 -4.97 -15.04 -10.76
CA HIS A 32 -5.21 -16.49 -10.72
C HIS A 32 -4.36 -17.24 -11.75
N HIS A 33 -4.28 -16.72 -12.97
CA HIS A 33 -3.40 -17.28 -14.00
C HIS A 33 -1.93 -17.24 -13.55
N HIS A 34 -1.47 -16.12 -12.99
CA HIS A 34 -0.11 -16.01 -12.46
C HIS A 34 0.14 -17.02 -11.34
N PHE A 35 -0.70 -17.09 -10.33
CA PHE A 35 -0.54 -18.05 -9.22
C PHE A 35 -0.63 -19.52 -9.67
N SER A 36 -1.43 -19.84 -10.70
CA SER A 36 -1.53 -21.19 -11.24
C SER A 36 -0.23 -21.69 -11.89
N THR A 37 0.68 -20.78 -12.24
CA THR A 37 2.00 -21.13 -12.78
C THR A 37 3.09 -21.24 -11.71
N GLN A 38 2.79 -20.83 -10.47
CA GLN A 38 3.75 -20.90 -9.36
C GLN A 38 3.74 -22.30 -8.73
N GLN A 39 4.92 -22.71 -8.26
CA GLN A 39 5.10 -23.97 -7.55
C GLN A 39 5.63 -23.64 -6.15
N GLY A 40 5.02 -24.19 -5.14
CA GLY A 40 5.41 -23.96 -3.76
C GLY A 40 4.24 -24.15 -2.81
N GLU A 41 4.53 -24.51 -1.59
CA GLU A 41 3.52 -24.69 -0.55
C GLU A 41 2.88 -23.36 -0.15
N GLU A 42 3.63 -22.28 -0.26
CA GLU A 42 3.21 -20.92 0.06
C GLU A 42 2.06 -20.40 -0.82
N PHE A 43 1.91 -20.96 -2.02
CA PHE A 43 0.82 -20.54 -2.94
C PHE A 43 -0.47 -21.33 -2.78
N LYS A 44 -0.46 -22.47 -2.09
CA LYS A 44 -1.66 -23.30 -1.92
C LYS A 44 -2.81 -22.60 -1.23
N PRO A 45 -2.61 -21.82 -0.15
CA PRO A 45 -3.70 -21.13 0.53
C PRO A 45 -4.45 -20.13 -0.37
N TYR A 46 -3.81 -19.62 -1.42
CA TYR A 46 -4.50 -18.75 -2.38
C TYR A 46 -5.67 -19.47 -3.05
N PHE A 47 -5.49 -20.74 -3.45
CA PHE A 47 -6.54 -21.50 -4.12
C PHE A 47 -7.67 -21.88 -3.19
N ASP A 48 -7.37 -22.13 -1.92
CA ASP A 48 -8.36 -22.49 -0.91
C ASP A 48 -9.19 -21.27 -0.48
N GLU A 49 -8.57 -20.11 -0.35
CA GLU A 49 -9.19 -18.92 0.26
C GLU A 49 -9.70 -17.88 -0.75
N PHE A 50 -9.05 -17.78 -1.92
CA PHE A 50 -9.31 -16.73 -2.90
C PHE A 50 -9.88 -17.24 -4.23
N THR A 51 -10.39 -18.46 -4.27
CA THR A 51 -11.03 -19.01 -5.47
C THR A 51 -12.42 -19.56 -5.16
N ILE A 52 -13.24 -19.71 -6.20
CA ILE A 52 -14.51 -20.42 -6.17
C ILE A 52 -14.33 -21.68 -7.01
N ASP A 53 -14.39 -22.85 -6.38
CA ASP A 53 -14.16 -24.16 -7.05
C ASP A 53 -12.87 -24.18 -7.87
N GLY A 54 -11.78 -23.63 -7.32
CA GLY A 54 -10.46 -23.58 -7.95
C GLY A 54 -10.30 -22.59 -9.09
N ARG A 55 -11.22 -21.68 -9.30
CA ARG A 55 -11.15 -20.63 -10.33
C ARG A 55 -11.34 -19.22 -9.73
N ALA A 56 -10.89 -18.22 -10.45
CA ALA A 56 -11.17 -16.83 -10.09
C ALA A 56 -12.68 -16.54 -10.13
N PRO A 57 -13.21 -15.72 -9.19
CA PRO A 57 -14.59 -15.26 -9.23
C PRO A 57 -14.88 -14.47 -10.50
N ARG A 58 -16.11 -14.58 -11.02
CA ARG A 58 -16.61 -13.79 -12.16
C ARG A 58 -17.29 -12.51 -11.67
N ALA A 59 -17.41 -11.54 -12.56
CA ALA A 59 -18.16 -10.33 -12.26
C ALA A 59 -19.62 -10.67 -11.88
N GLY A 60 -20.07 -10.08 -10.77
CA GLY A 60 -21.40 -10.28 -10.21
C GLY A 60 -21.55 -11.54 -9.35
N GLU A 61 -20.61 -12.46 -9.35
CA GLU A 61 -20.61 -13.59 -8.40
C GLU A 61 -20.40 -13.10 -6.97
N VAL A 62 -21.06 -13.74 -6.02
CA VAL A 62 -20.89 -13.43 -4.59
C VAL A 62 -19.69 -14.20 -4.07
N PHE A 63 -18.65 -13.44 -3.70
CA PHE A 63 -17.46 -13.98 -3.07
C PHE A 63 -17.52 -13.85 -1.56
N ARG A 64 -17.11 -14.89 -0.83
CA ARG A 64 -17.03 -14.95 0.63
C ARG A 64 -15.62 -15.35 1.06
N ASN A 65 -15.17 -14.75 2.16
CA ASN A 65 -13.91 -15.14 2.81
C ASN A 65 -14.11 -15.17 4.33
N PRO A 66 -14.64 -16.27 4.88
CA PRO A 66 -14.88 -16.39 6.33
C PRO A 66 -13.60 -16.33 7.16
N TYR A 67 -12.45 -16.72 6.60
CA TYR A 67 -11.15 -16.62 7.28
C TYR A 67 -10.75 -15.15 7.49
N MET A 68 -10.95 -14.31 6.49
CA MET A 68 -10.74 -12.87 6.62
C MET A 68 -11.70 -12.24 7.65
N ALA A 69 -12.97 -12.67 7.67
CA ALA A 69 -13.93 -12.21 8.67
C ALA A 69 -13.46 -12.52 10.10
N ASN A 70 -12.99 -13.74 10.33
CA ASN A 70 -12.44 -14.16 11.62
C ASN A 70 -11.18 -13.36 12.00
N THR A 71 -10.27 -13.16 11.06
CA THR A 71 -9.05 -12.36 11.26
C THR A 71 -9.38 -10.92 11.65
N LEU A 72 -10.32 -10.28 10.94
CA LEU A 72 -10.75 -8.91 11.25
C LEU A 72 -11.40 -8.81 12.64
N ARG A 73 -12.25 -9.76 13.01
CA ARG A 73 -12.86 -9.80 14.34
C ARG A 73 -11.82 -10.00 15.45
N GLU A 74 -10.82 -10.86 15.22
CA GLU A 74 -9.72 -11.06 16.17
C GLU A 74 -8.90 -9.77 16.34
N ILE A 75 -8.58 -9.08 15.24
CA ILE A 75 -7.91 -7.76 15.27
C ILE A 75 -8.76 -6.77 16.07
N GLY A 76 -10.07 -6.70 15.81
CA GLY A 76 -10.99 -5.83 16.52
C GLY A 76 -11.07 -6.11 18.02
N ALA A 77 -11.23 -7.37 18.39
CA ALA A 77 -11.39 -7.81 19.77
C ALA A 77 -10.12 -7.59 20.61
N THR A 78 -8.96 -7.79 20.02
CA THR A 78 -7.65 -7.64 20.69
C THR A 78 -7.05 -6.25 20.56
N LYS A 79 -7.74 -5.29 19.93
CA LYS A 79 -7.21 -3.96 19.61
C LYS A 79 -5.89 -4.03 18.83
N ALA A 80 -5.82 -4.96 17.89
CA ALA A 80 -4.67 -5.31 17.05
C ALA A 80 -3.50 -6.03 17.78
N GLU A 81 -3.55 -6.26 19.07
CA GLU A 81 -2.46 -6.96 19.79
C GLU A 81 -2.20 -8.36 19.23
N SER A 82 -3.23 -9.09 18.82
CA SER A 82 -3.05 -10.41 18.20
C SER A 82 -2.24 -10.36 16.89
N PHE A 83 -2.37 -9.24 16.14
CA PHE A 83 -1.64 -9.06 14.89
C PHE A 83 -0.15 -8.77 15.11
N TYR A 84 0.20 -8.04 16.16
CA TYR A 84 1.59 -7.65 16.41
C TYR A 84 2.29 -8.56 17.45
N ARG A 85 1.59 -9.03 18.48
CA ARG A 85 2.20 -9.70 19.64
C ARG A 85 1.46 -10.93 20.14
N GLY A 86 0.60 -11.52 19.26
CA GLY A 86 -0.21 -12.66 19.65
C GLY A 86 -0.42 -13.65 18.51
N ALA A 87 -1.56 -14.36 18.56
CA ALA A 87 -1.81 -15.54 17.76
C ALA A 87 -1.74 -15.31 16.23
N LEU A 88 -2.09 -14.10 15.73
CA LEU A 88 -1.96 -13.79 14.30
C LEU A 88 -0.49 -13.63 13.91
N ALA A 89 0.31 -12.89 14.70
CA ALA A 89 1.75 -12.76 14.47
C ALA A 89 2.43 -14.13 14.48
N GLU A 90 2.13 -14.97 15.46
CA GLU A 90 2.68 -16.33 15.56
C GLU A 90 2.38 -17.16 14.31
N LYS A 91 1.15 -17.11 13.80
CA LYS A 91 0.76 -17.80 12.56
C LYS A 91 1.53 -17.30 11.34
N ILE A 92 1.70 -15.98 11.21
CA ILE A 92 2.44 -15.35 10.10
C ILE A 92 3.91 -15.77 10.15
N VAL A 93 4.55 -15.67 11.32
CA VAL A 93 5.95 -16.04 11.52
C VAL A 93 6.16 -17.54 11.27
N ALA A 94 5.29 -18.40 11.80
CA ALA A 94 5.37 -19.84 11.56
C ALA A 94 5.21 -20.19 10.08
N PHE A 95 4.34 -19.48 9.35
CA PHE A 95 4.22 -19.63 7.89
C PHE A 95 5.50 -19.18 7.18
N ALA A 96 6.03 -18.01 7.52
CA ALA A 96 7.27 -17.49 6.95
C ALA A 96 8.44 -18.47 7.16
N GLN A 97 8.62 -18.99 8.37
CA GLN A 97 9.67 -19.96 8.68
C GLN A 97 9.53 -21.25 7.85
N ARG A 98 8.31 -21.77 7.70
CA ARG A 98 8.06 -22.99 6.93
C ARG A 98 8.28 -22.80 5.43
N THR A 99 8.06 -21.60 4.91
CA THR A 99 8.16 -21.27 3.48
C THR A 99 9.43 -20.51 3.13
N ASN A 100 10.40 -20.45 4.05
CA ASN A 100 11.65 -19.70 3.88
C ASN A 100 11.45 -18.19 3.62
N GLY A 101 10.41 -17.60 4.23
CA GLY A 101 10.15 -16.16 4.23
C GLY A 101 10.98 -15.41 5.25
N TYR A 102 10.92 -14.10 5.24
CA TYR A 102 11.80 -13.22 6.02
C TYR A 102 11.22 -12.79 7.37
N PHE A 103 9.91 -12.93 7.62
CA PHE A 103 9.30 -12.43 8.85
C PHE A 103 9.76 -13.20 10.09
N SER A 104 10.16 -12.44 11.10
CA SER A 104 10.48 -12.89 12.45
C SER A 104 9.47 -12.36 13.48
N ALA A 105 9.52 -12.87 14.69
CA ALA A 105 8.67 -12.36 15.79
C ALA A 105 9.05 -10.93 16.20
N GLU A 106 10.32 -10.58 16.08
CA GLU A 106 10.85 -9.25 16.37
C GLU A 106 10.26 -8.20 15.42
N ASP A 107 10.13 -8.50 14.12
CA ASP A 107 9.58 -7.58 13.12
C ASP A 107 8.17 -7.10 13.49
N PHE A 108 7.38 -7.97 14.09
CA PHE A 108 6.05 -7.63 14.57
C PHE A 108 6.08 -7.03 15.98
N GLY A 109 6.83 -7.66 16.90
CA GLY A 109 6.84 -7.31 18.32
C GLY A 109 7.40 -5.94 18.62
N GLU A 110 8.41 -5.51 17.84
CA GLU A 110 9.09 -4.22 17.99
C GLU A 110 8.43 -3.09 17.19
N TYR A 111 7.46 -3.39 16.33
CA TYR A 111 6.76 -2.36 15.57
C TYR A 111 5.79 -1.57 16.45
N TYR A 112 5.89 -0.25 16.38
CA TYR A 112 4.97 0.72 16.99
C TYR A 112 4.69 1.85 16.01
N PRO A 113 3.43 2.35 15.93
CA PRO A 113 3.11 3.53 15.15
C PRO A 113 3.74 4.77 15.79
N GLU A 114 4.27 5.64 14.96
CA GLU A 114 4.89 6.89 15.38
C GLU A 114 4.09 8.09 14.87
N TRP A 115 3.99 9.14 15.71
CA TRP A 115 3.53 10.43 15.25
C TRP A 115 4.70 11.19 14.65
N VAL A 116 4.53 11.67 13.42
CA VAL A 116 5.56 12.38 12.68
C VAL A 116 5.04 13.75 12.22
N GLU A 117 5.93 14.73 12.08
CA GLU A 117 5.60 16.00 11.49
C GLU A 117 5.50 15.85 9.96
N PRO A 118 4.48 16.43 9.33
CA PRO A 118 4.36 16.41 7.88
C PRO A 118 5.52 17.18 7.22
N ILE A 119 5.97 16.67 6.08
CA ILE A 119 6.85 17.41 5.17
C ILE A 119 6.00 18.19 4.17
N SER A 120 6.46 19.33 3.68
CA SER A 120 5.67 20.14 2.76
C SER A 120 6.50 20.94 1.77
N VAL A 121 5.88 21.31 0.66
CA VAL A 121 6.36 22.32 -0.27
C VAL A 121 5.25 23.31 -0.59
N ASN A 122 5.60 24.58 -0.79
CA ASN A 122 4.64 25.55 -1.29
C ASN A 122 4.52 25.44 -2.81
N TYR A 123 3.34 25.13 -3.31
CA TYR A 123 3.02 25.09 -4.71
C TYR A 123 1.91 26.08 -5.05
N ARG A 124 2.26 27.17 -5.73
CA ARG A 124 1.31 28.20 -6.19
C ARG A 124 0.44 28.80 -5.08
N GLY A 125 1.04 29.02 -3.91
CA GLY A 125 0.38 29.63 -2.77
C GLY A 125 -0.32 28.66 -1.82
N TYR A 126 -0.24 27.35 -2.07
CA TYR A 126 -0.75 26.30 -1.20
C TYR A 126 0.40 25.46 -0.65
N ASP A 127 0.39 25.21 0.64
CA ASP A 127 1.32 24.26 1.25
C ASP A 127 0.74 22.84 1.06
N VAL A 128 1.42 22.07 0.20
CA VAL A 128 1.08 20.66 -0.03
C VAL A 128 1.87 19.83 0.95
N CYS A 129 1.16 19.13 1.83
CA CYS A 129 1.73 18.34 2.91
C CYS A 129 1.64 16.86 2.61
N GLU A 130 2.69 16.12 2.97
CA GLU A 130 2.77 14.67 2.85
C GLU A 130 3.43 14.08 4.08
N LEU A 131 3.27 12.76 4.27
CA LEU A 131 4.05 12.04 5.28
C LEU A 131 5.52 11.96 4.85
N PRO A 132 6.46 12.02 5.81
CA PRO A 132 7.88 11.82 5.49
C PRO A 132 8.15 10.43 4.90
N PRO A 133 9.34 10.22 4.31
CA PRO A 133 9.76 8.89 3.88
C PRO A 133 9.55 7.83 4.98
N ASN A 134 9.29 6.64 4.58
CA ASN A 134 9.63 5.84 3.37
C ASN A 134 8.54 5.86 2.27
N GLY A 135 7.38 6.49 2.49
CA GLY A 135 6.29 6.54 1.51
C GLY A 135 6.59 7.42 0.29
N HIS A 136 5.70 7.33 -0.72
CA HIS A 136 5.85 8.06 -1.98
C HIS A 136 5.44 9.55 -1.89
N GLY A 137 4.99 10.06 -0.75
CA GLY A 137 4.57 11.46 -0.61
C GLY A 137 5.65 12.44 -1.02
N ILE A 138 6.90 12.21 -0.63
CA ILE A 138 8.04 13.04 -1.03
C ILE A 138 8.22 13.13 -2.56
N THR A 139 7.90 12.08 -3.31
CA THR A 139 7.99 12.08 -4.79
C THR A 139 7.02 13.10 -5.39
N VAL A 140 5.82 13.21 -4.82
CA VAL A 140 4.84 14.22 -5.24
C VAL A 140 5.36 15.62 -4.95
N LEU A 141 5.94 15.83 -3.77
CA LEU A 141 6.50 17.13 -3.37
C LEU A 141 7.68 17.54 -4.27
N MET A 142 8.59 16.62 -4.60
CA MET A 142 9.68 16.85 -5.55
C MET A 142 9.16 17.24 -6.94
N ALA A 143 8.16 16.50 -7.46
CA ALA A 143 7.56 16.82 -8.74
C ALA A 143 6.90 18.21 -8.75
N LEU A 144 6.21 18.59 -7.68
CA LEU A 144 5.61 19.92 -7.53
C LEU A 144 6.68 21.02 -7.45
N ASN A 145 7.80 20.76 -6.77
CA ASN A 145 8.91 21.68 -6.72
C ASN A 145 9.49 21.96 -8.12
N LEU A 146 9.75 20.91 -8.91
CA LEU A 146 10.18 21.05 -10.31
C LEU A 146 9.17 21.86 -11.12
N LEU A 147 7.88 21.61 -10.95
CA LEU A 147 6.80 22.28 -11.69
C LEU A 147 6.62 23.75 -11.32
N LYS A 148 7.14 24.22 -10.18
CA LYS A 148 7.15 25.66 -9.85
C LYS A 148 7.89 26.50 -10.87
N GLY A 149 8.96 25.97 -11.46
CA GLY A 149 9.79 26.66 -12.45
C GLY A 149 9.11 26.88 -13.81
N PHE A 150 7.92 26.30 -14.04
CA PHE A 150 7.24 26.37 -15.32
C PHE A 150 5.93 27.16 -15.26
N ASP A 151 5.72 28.01 -16.27
CA ASP A 151 4.37 28.46 -16.56
C ASP A 151 3.61 27.36 -17.30
N LEU A 152 2.55 26.85 -16.69
CA LEU A 152 1.68 25.83 -17.28
C LEU A 152 0.53 26.41 -18.10
N GLY A 153 0.45 27.75 -18.20
CA GLY A 153 -0.59 28.43 -18.95
C GLY A 153 -2.00 28.24 -18.42
N GLY A 154 -2.99 28.69 -19.19
CA GLY A 154 -4.40 28.61 -18.85
C GLY A 154 -5.11 27.34 -19.37
N TYR A 155 -4.48 26.56 -20.23
CA TYR A 155 -5.08 25.36 -20.80
C TYR A 155 -4.50 24.11 -20.16
N ARG A 156 -5.36 23.43 -19.40
CA ARG A 156 -5.00 22.21 -18.68
C ARG A 156 -4.63 21.05 -19.61
N ASP A 157 -5.38 20.87 -20.69
CA ASP A 157 -5.30 19.69 -21.54
C ASP A 157 -4.52 20.00 -22.85
N CYS A 158 -3.23 20.33 -22.72
CA CYS A 158 -2.36 20.49 -23.88
C CYS A 158 -1.06 19.67 -23.73
N ILE A 159 -0.48 19.34 -24.90
CA ILE A 159 0.72 18.48 -24.97
C ILE A 159 1.88 19.05 -24.16
N ASP A 160 2.10 20.35 -24.20
CA ASP A 160 3.19 21.02 -23.49
C ASP A 160 3.05 20.88 -21.96
N VAL A 161 1.83 21.04 -21.45
CA VAL A 161 1.55 20.85 -20.00
C VAL A 161 1.77 19.40 -19.59
N TYR A 162 1.24 18.46 -20.34
CA TYR A 162 1.44 17.03 -20.03
C TYR A 162 2.90 16.63 -20.13
N HIS A 163 3.64 17.14 -21.10
CA HIS A 163 5.07 16.87 -21.24
C HIS A 163 5.82 17.31 -19.99
N LYS A 164 5.65 18.57 -19.56
CA LYS A 164 6.29 19.11 -18.34
C LYS A 164 5.93 18.29 -17.09
N GLN A 165 4.65 17.94 -16.92
CA GLN A 165 4.21 17.13 -15.78
C GLN A 165 4.84 15.74 -15.80
N LEU A 166 4.86 15.07 -16.94
CA LEU A 166 5.44 13.73 -17.07
C LEU A 166 6.96 13.74 -16.85
N GLU A 167 7.67 14.73 -17.37
CA GLU A 167 9.12 14.84 -17.13
C GLU A 167 9.43 15.15 -15.66
N ALA A 168 8.67 16.04 -15.01
CA ALA A 168 8.83 16.32 -13.57
C ALA A 168 8.59 15.05 -12.73
N ILE A 169 7.55 14.29 -13.04
CA ILE A 169 7.25 13.02 -12.35
C ILE A 169 8.36 11.99 -12.59
N LYS A 170 8.86 11.86 -13.82
CA LYS A 170 9.96 10.92 -14.15
C LYS A 170 11.23 11.24 -13.36
N LEU A 171 11.61 12.52 -13.29
CA LEU A 171 12.77 12.96 -12.50
C LEU A 171 12.56 12.67 -11.02
N ALA A 172 11.41 13.04 -10.46
CA ALA A 172 11.08 12.78 -9.05
C ALA A 172 11.09 11.28 -8.71
N PHE A 173 10.58 10.41 -9.59
CA PHE A 173 10.66 8.96 -9.38
C PHE A 173 12.08 8.42 -9.53
N SER A 174 12.90 8.99 -10.41
CA SER A 174 14.32 8.63 -10.52
C SER A 174 15.06 8.89 -9.21
N ASP A 175 14.85 10.08 -8.64
CA ASP A 175 15.45 10.46 -7.37
C ASP A 175 14.88 9.66 -6.19
N ALA A 176 13.59 9.43 -6.17
CA ALA A 176 12.97 8.58 -5.15
C ALA A 176 13.56 7.17 -5.16
N GLY A 177 13.74 6.58 -6.34
CA GLY A 177 14.37 5.26 -6.49
C GLY A 177 15.84 5.21 -6.07
N ALA A 178 16.54 6.36 -6.11
CA ALA A 178 17.95 6.45 -5.74
C ALA A 178 18.17 6.77 -4.26
N TYR A 179 17.29 7.55 -3.64
CA TYR A 179 17.55 8.17 -2.34
C TYR A 179 16.51 7.85 -1.26
N VAL A 180 15.26 7.53 -1.63
CA VAL A 180 14.18 7.32 -0.65
C VAL A 180 14.15 5.87 -0.17
N THR A 181 14.33 5.68 1.12
CA THR A 181 14.28 4.40 1.81
C THR A 181 13.83 4.63 3.25
N ASP A 182 14.06 3.69 4.15
CA ASP A 182 13.86 3.91 5.59
C ASP A 182 14.62 5.18 6.01
N PRO A 183 13.99 6.12 6.73
CA PRO A 183 14.64 7.38 7.13
C PRO A 183 15.98 7.19 7.86
N ARG A 184 16.15 6.06 8.56
CA ARG A 184 17.40 5.72 9.28
C ARG A 184 18.57 5.38 8.34
N ASP A 185 18.25 4.97 7.10
CA ASP A 185 19.21 4.53 6.08
C ASP A 185 19.37 5.55 4.94
N MET A 186 18.59 6.63 4.95
CA MET A 186 18.69 7.68 3.94
C MET A 186 20.03 8.40 4.02
N ARG A 187 20.73 8.51 2.86
CA ARG A 187 22.01 9.19 2.73
C ARG A 187 21.88 10.67 2.39
N VAL A 188 20.72 11.10 1.95
CA VAL A 188 20.37 12.47 1.59
C VAL A 188 19.22 12.92 2.46
N LYS A 189 19.26 14.14 2.97
CA LYS A 189 18.21 14.68 3.83
C LYS A 189 16.98 15.05 3.01
N VAL A 190 15.81 14.91 3.62
CA VAL A 190 14.52 15.30 3.02
C VAL A 190 14.54 16.77 2.60
N GLU A 191 15.07 17.65 3.45
CA GLU A 191 15.15 19.10 3.19
C GLU A 191 16.03 19.42 1.97
N GLU A 192 17.04 18.61 1.70
CA GLU A 192 17.89 18.77 0.51
C GLU A 192 17.10 18.42 -0.76
N LEU A 193 16.40 17.27 -0.76
CA LEU A 193 15.57 16.82 -1.88
C LEU A 193 14.38 17.76 -2.16
N LEU A 194 13.88 18.46 -1.13
CA LEU A 194 12.77 19.40 -1.24
C LEU A 194 13.23 20.86 -1.37
N SER A 195 14.54 21.12 -1.48
CA SER A 195 15.03 22.48 -1.62
C SER A 195 14.77 23.06 -3.02
N ASP A 196 14.52 24.38 -3.08
CA ASP A 196 14.37 25.07 -4.37
C ASP A 196 15.68 25.07 -5.19
N ALA A 197 16.84 24.88 -4.55
CA ALA A 197 18.13 24.78 -5.23
C ALA A 197 18.35 23.44 -5.91
N TYR A 198 17.67 22.39 -5.45
CA TYR A 198 17.72 21.06 -6.03
C TYR A 198 16.74 20.93 -7.21
N ALA A 199 15.58 21.59 -7.14
CA ALA A 199 14.55 21.58 -8.17
C ALA A 199 14.93 22.49 -9.37
#